data_3e3acf45e117e40224804c486fe13075
#
_entry.id   3e3acf45e117e40224804c486fe13075
#
_cell.length_a   1.000
_cell.length_b   1.000
_cell.length_c   1.000
_cell.angle_alpha   90.00
_cell.angle_beta   90.00
_cell.angle_gamma   90.00
#
_symmetry.space_group_name_H-M   'P 1'
#
loop_
_entity.id
_entity.type
_entity.pdbx_description
1 polymer ?
#
loop_
_entity_poly.entity_id
_entity_poly.type
_entity_poly.pdbx_seq_one_letter_code
_entity_poly.pdbx_strand_id
1 'polypeptide(L)'
;GVGALMALLEERTRKFAAEGLFDEERKKPIPFLPKVVGIVTSPTGAVIRDMLHGFNERFPAHVVVWPVRVQGETSAGEVAAAVRGFNALGREGPVPRPDVLIVARGGGSLEDLWGFNEEVVVRAVAESDIPVISAVGHETDWTLVDLAADARAPTPTKAAEWAVPKFADLAKQIDELG
;
A
#
# COMPACT_ATOMS: atom_id res chain seq x y z
N GLY A 1 10.87 -14.43 -21.11
CA GLY A 1 12.02 -13.71 -20.59
C GLY A 1 11.70 -12.29 -20.18
N VAL A 2 12.68 -11.58 -19.69
CA VAL A 2 12.55 -10.22 -19.21
C VAL A 2 12.02 -9.28 -20.29
N GLY A 3 12.47 -9.47 -21.55
CA GLY A 3 12.00 -8.64 -22.67
C GLY A 3 10.51 -8.74 -22.92
N ALA A 4 9.95 -9.94 -22.80
CA ALA A 4 8.51 -10.15 -22.96
C ALA A 4 7.72 -9.50 -21.81
N LEU A 5 8.24 -9.59 -20.58
CA LEU A 5 7.63 -8.95 -19.42
C LEU A 5 7.66 -7.43 -19.55
N MET A 6 8.76 -6.87 -20.04
CA MET A 6 8.89 -5.42 -20.25
C MET A 6 7.88 -4.92 -21.28
N ALA A 7 7.72 -5.66 -22.39
CA ALA A 7 6.75 -5.31 -23.43
C ALA A 7 5.31 -5.36 -22.89
N LEU A 8 5.00 -6.39 -22.11
CA LEU A 8 3.68 -6.53 -21.47
C LEU A 8 3.43 -5.41 -20.47
N LEU A 9 4.45 -5.03 -19.71
CA LEU A 9 4.36 -3.94 -18.74
C LEU A 9 4.06 -2.60 -19.44
N GLU A 10 4.74 -2.32 -20.56
CA GLU A 10 4.49 -1.10 -21.35
C GLU A 10 3.06 -1.07 -21.88
N GLU A 11 2.58 -2.19 -22.40
CA GLU A 11 1.21 -2.32 -22.90
C GLU A 11 0.18 -2.07 -21.82
N ARG A 12 0.36 -2.69 -20.65
CA ARG A 12 -0.54 -2.51 -19.50
C ARG A 12 -0.51 -1.08 -18.97
N THR A 13 0.67 -0.48 -18.92
CA THR A 13 0.83 0.91 -18.48
C THR A 13 -0.01 1.83 -19.35
N ARG A 14 0.08 1.70 -20.68
CA ARG A 14 -0.71 2.50 -21.61
C ARG A 14 -2.21 2.26 -21.43
N LYS A 15 -2.60 1.00 -21.33
CA LYS A 15 -4.01 0.62 -21.16
C LYS A 15 -4.62 1.24 -19.91
N PHE A 16 -3.96 1.07 -18.76
CA PHE A 16 -4.48 1.57 -17.49
C PHE A 16 -4.42 3.09 -17.41
N ALA A 17 -3.40 3.70 -17.98
CA ALA A 17 -3.32 5.16 -18.05
C ALA A 17 -4.47 5.72 -18.88
N ALA A 18 -4.80 5.07 -20.01
CA ALA A 18 -5.93 5.46 -20.86
C ALA A 18 -7.27 5.34 -20.14
N GLU A 19 -7.40 4.38 -19.22
CA GLU A 19 -8.60 4.22 -18.38
C GLU A 19 -8.64 5.22 -17.22
N GLY A 20 -7.58 6.01 -17.02
CA GLY A 20 -7.52 7.00 -15.96
C GLY A 20 -7.14 6.44 -14.58
N LEU A 21 -6.66 5.21 -14.50
CA LEU A 21 -6.38 4.57 -13.22
C LEU A 21 -5.22 5.20 -12.45
N PHE A 22 -4.37 5.96 -13.14
CA PHE A 22 -3.19 6.61 -12.54
C PHE A 22 -3.38 8.13 -12.37
N ASP A 23 -4.56 8.65 -12.68
CA ASP A 23 -4.81 10.09 -12.66
C ASP A 23 -4.71 10.67 -11.25
N GLU A 24 -4.05 11.81 -11.13
CA GLU A 24 -3.88 12.49 -9.85
C GLU A 24 -5.22 12.87 -9.21
N GLU A 25 -6.23 13.21 -10.04
CA GLU A 25 -7.57 13.56 -9.54
C GLU A 25 -8.27 12.42 -8.81
N ARG A 26 -7.87 11.19 -9.08
CA ARG A 26 -8.45 10.01 -8.41
C ARG A 26 -7.81 9.73 -7.05
N LYS A 27 -6.63 10.28 -6.79
CA LYS A 27 -5.86 9.97 -5.59
C LYS A 27 -6.47 10.61 -4.37
N LYS A 28 -6.74 9.78 -3.38
CA LYS A 28 -7.31 10.20 -2.11
C LYS A 28 -6.20 10.69 -1.18
N PRO A 29 -6.44 11.74 -0.39
CA PRO A 29 -5.46 12.20 0.58
C PRO A 29 -5.27 11.15 1.69
N ILE A 30 -4.04 11.03 2.18
CA ILE A 30 -3.75 10.17 3.31
C ILE A 30 -4.26 10.86 4.58
N PRO A 31 -5.06 10.17 5.43
CA PRO A 31 -5.59 10.78 6.64
C PRO A 31 -4.47 11.28 7.55
N PHE A 32 -4.68 12.45 8.14
CA PHE A 32 -3.71 13.05 9.06
C PHE A 32 -3.50 12.21 10.33
N LEU A 33 -4.57 11.66 10.86
CA LEU A 33 -4.53 10.91 12.12
C LEU A 33 -5.41 9.66 12.05
N PRO A 34 -4.97 8.61 11.34
CA PRO A 34 -5.76 7.39 11.23
C PRO A 34 -5.83 6.68 12.58
N LYS A 35 -7.00 6.14 12.91
CA LYS A 35 -7.21 5.32 14.10
C LYS A 35 -6.82 3.88 13.83
N VAL A 36 -7.03 3.41 12.62
CA VAL A 36 -6.78 2.02 12.22
C VAL A 36 -5.97 2.02 10.93
N VAL A 37 -4.87 1.29 10.95
CA VAL A 37 -3.98 1.09 9.80
C VAL A 37 -4.04 -0.37 9.40
N GLY A 38 -4.42 -0.63 8.14
CA GLY A 38 -4.40 -1.99 7.59
C GLY A 38 -3.12 -2.21 6.81
N ILE A 39 -2.51 -3.36 7.01
CA ILE A 39 -1.27 -3.72 6.29
C ILE A 39 -1.49 -5.01 5.52
N VAL A 40 -1.21 -4.98 4.22
CA VAL A 40 -1.23 -6.14 3.34
C VAL A 40 0.21 -6.47 3.01
N THR A 41 0.72 -7.54 3.60
CA THR A 41 2.11 -7.97 3.41
C THR A 41 2.30 -9.43 3.88
N SER A 42 3.51 -9.95 3.69
CA SER A 42 3.88 -11.25 4.24
C SER A 42 3.91 -11.20 5.78
N PRO A 43 3.40 -12.23 6.47
CA PRO A 43 3.41 -12.25 7.93
C PRO A 43 4.78 -12.49 8.54
N THR A 44 5.77 -12.85 7.71
CA THR A 44 7.12 -13.16 8.15
C THR A 44 8.13 -12.26 7.46
N GLY A 45 9.30 -12.12 8.09
CA GLY A 45 10.42 -11.39 7.50
C GLY A 45 10.61 -9.99 8.06
N ALA A 46 11.57 -9.29 7.48
CA ALA A 46 12.02 -8.00 7.97
C ALA A 46 11.00 -6.88 7.76
N VAL A 47 10.25 -6.92 6.66
CA VAL A 47 9.30 -5.85 6.29
C VAL A 47 8.29 -5.59 7.40
N ILE A 48 7.57 -6.63 7.82
CA ILE A 48 6.53 -6.48 8.85
C ILE A 48 7.15 -6.09 10.21
N ARG A 49 8.30 -6.66 10.56
CA ARG A 49 8.99 -6.32 11.80
C ARG A 49 9.41 -4.86 11.83
N ASP A 50 10.01 -4.38 10.74
CA ASP A 50 10.48 -3.00 10.63
C ASP A 50 9.31 -2.02 10.70
N MET A 51 8.20 -2.34 10.06
CA MET A 51 7.00 -1.50 10.10
C MET A 51 6.42 -1.44 11.51
N LEU A 52 6.25 -2.60 12.16
CA LEU A 52 5.70 -2.66 13.52
C LEU A 52 6.60 -1.94 14.52
N HIS A 53 7.93 -2.07 14.35
CA HIS A 53 8.88 -1.35 15.17
C HIS A 53 8.73 0.17 14.96
N GLY A 54 8.57 0.60 13.72
CA GLY A 54 8.37 2.01 13.39
C GLY A 54 7.12 2.61 14.04
N PHE A 55 6.04 1.85 14.17
CA PHE A 55 4.82 2.32 14.80
C PHE A 55 4.95 2.56 16.31
N ASN A 56 5.88 1.86 16.98
CA ASN A 56 6.06 1.98 18.44
C ASN A 56 6.46 3.40 18.89
N GLU A 57 7.08 4.17 18.01
CA GLU A 57 7.53 5.52 18.31
C GLU A 57 6.55 6.59 17.87
N ARG A 58 5.37 6.17 17.39
CA ARG A 58 4.40 7.05 16.76
C ARG A 58 3.11 7.13 17.56
N PHE A 59 2.23 8.04 17.13
CA PHE A 59 0.91 8.17 17.75
C PHE A 59 0.18 6.83 17.73
N PRO A 60 -0.45 6.40 18.85
CA PRO A 60 -1.09 5.08 18.90
C PRO A 60 -2.15 4.91 17.84
N ALA A 61 -2.03 3.83 17.09
CA ALA A 61 -3.01 3.41 16.10
C ALA A 61 -3.21 1.91 16.22
N HIS A 62 -4.40 1.45 15.90
CA HIS A 62 -4.69 0.02 15.83
C HIS A 62 -4.17 -0.50 14.49
N VAL A 63 -3.21 -1.41 14.52
CA VAL A 63 -2.64 -2.00 13.32
C VAL A 63 -3.26 -3.37 13.07
N VAL A 64 -3.83 -3.57 11.89
CA VAL A 64 -4.43 -4.82 11.47
C VAL A 64 -3.66 -5.36 10.28
N VAL A 65 -3.05 -6.52 10.41
CA VAL A 65 -2.28 -7.15 9.32
C VAL A 65 -3.14 -8.20 8.63
N TRP A 66 -3.24 -8.10 7.32
CA TRP A 66 -3.83 -9.15 6.49
C TRP A 66 -2.69 -9.88 5.80
N PRO A 67 -2.33 -11.08 6.28
CA PRO A 67 -1.16 -11.80 5.76
C PRO A 67 -1.43 -12.35 4.35
N VAL A 68 -0.48 -12.15 3.47
CA VAL A 68 -0.55 -12.61 2.08
C VAL A 68 0.82 -13.08 1.62
N ARG A 69 0.83 -13.85 0.54
CA ARG A 69 2.06 -14.12 -0.19
C ARG A 69 2.35 -12.90 -1.06
N VAL A 70 3.60 -12.47 -1.07
CA VAL A 70 4.02 -11.28 -1.82
C VAL A 70 4.86 -11.62 -3.05
N GLN A 71 5.01 -12.89 -3.35
CA GLN A 71 5.67 -13.39 -4.56
C GLN A 71 5.10 -14.75 -4.94
N GLY A 72 5.30 -15.18 -6.18
CA GLY A 72 4.74 -16.42 -6.70
C GLY A 72 3.42 -16.21 -7.41
N GLU A 73 2.89 -17.27 -8.01
CA GLU A 73 1.72 -17.21 -8.88
C GLU A 73 0.43 -16.78 -8.18
N THR A 74 0.32 -17.07 -6.87
CA THR A 74 -0.90 -16.76 -6.13
C THR A 74 -0.88 -15.38 -5.48
N SER A 75 0.27 -14.69 -5.50
CA SER A 75 0.43 -13.42 -4.77
C SER A 75 -0.54 -12.34 -5.24
N ALA A 76 -0.71 -12.17 -6.54
CA ALA A 76 -1.59 -11.15 -7.09
C ALA A 76 -3.02 -11.31 -6.59
N GLY A 77 -3.56 -12.52 -6.67
CA GLY A 77 -4.91 -12.82 -6.19
C GLY A 77 -5.06 -12.60 -4.69
N GLU A 78 -4.06 -12.99 -3.91
CA GLU A 78 -4.10 -12.82 -2.45
C GLU A 78 -4.04 -11.34 -2.04
N VAL A 79 -3.17 -10.56 -2.68
CA VAL A 79 -3.08 -9.12 -2.40
C VAL A 79 -4.37 -8.41 -2.78
N ALA A 80 -4.91 -8.70 -3.97
CA ALA A 80 -6.17 -8.12 -4.41
C ALA A 80 -7.32 -8.48 -3.46
N ALA A 81 -7.40 -9.75 -3.05
CA ALA A 81 -8.42 -10.21 -2.11
C ALA A 81 -8.31 -9.50 -0.75
N ALA A 82 -7.09 -9.25 -0.27
CA ALA A 82 -6.86 -8.55 0.98
C ALA A 82 -7.31 -7.08 0.91
N VAL A 83 -6.96 -6.37 -0.16
CA VAL A 83 -7.39 -4.98 -0.36
C VAL A 83 -8.92 -4.91 -0.43
N ARG A 84 -9.55 -5.77 -1.22
CA ARG A 84 -11.01 -5.81 -1.32
C ARG A 84 -11.66 -6.26 -0.02
N GLY A 85 -11.04 -7.18 0.71
CA GLY A 85 -11.52 -7.65 2.00
C GLY A 85 -11.55 -6.55 3.05
N PHE A 86 -10.48 -5.73 3.12
CA PHE A 86 -10.47 -4.57 4.00
C PHE A 86 -11.57 -3.58 3.64
N ASN A 87 -11.78 -3.34 2.35
CA ASN A 87 -12.84 -2.45 1.86
C ASN A 87 -14.25 -2.97 2.17
N ALA A 88 -14.41 -4.29 2.30
CA ALA A 88 -15.69 -4.91 2.61
C ALA A 88 -16.04 -4.86 4.10
N LEU A 89 -15.09 -4.53 4.98
CA LEU A 89 -15.35 -4.42 6.41
C LEU A 89 -16.28 -3.25 6.70
N GLY A 90 -17.28 -3.51 7.57
CA GLY A 90 -18.15 -2.47 8.06
C GLY A 90 -17.51 -1.71 9.22
N ARG A 91 -18.09 -0.58 9.57
CA ARG A 91 -17.64 0.23 10.72
C ARG A 91 -17.89 -0.47 12.06
N GLU A 92 -18.90 -1.34 12.10
CA GLU A 92 -19.27 -2.11 13.26
C GLU A 92 -18.99 -3.58 12.98
N GLY A 93 -17.95 -4.11 13.56
CA GLY A 93 -17.58 -5.51 13.40
C GLY A 93 -16.45 -5.86 14.33
N PRO A 94 -16.14 -7.15 14.46
CA PRO A 94 -15.05 -7.60 15.34
C PRO A 94 -13.69 -7.14 14.87
N VAL A 95 -13.53 -6.90 13.54
CA VAL A 95 -12.30 -6.36 12.96
C VAL A 95 -12.60 -4.93 12.51
N PRO A 96 -11.87 -3.94 13.03
CA PRO A 96 -12.13 -2.55 12.65
C PRO A 96 -11.70 -2.26 11.21
N ARG A 97 -12.51 -1.49 10.51
CA ARG A 97 -12.20 -1.06 9.15
C ARG A 97 -11.03 -0.07 9.17
N PRO A 98 -9.98 -0.30 8.39
CA PRO A 98 -8.86 0.65 8.32
C PRO A 98 -9.25 2.00 7.72
N ASP A 99 -8.55 3.04 8.19
CA ASP A 99 -8.64 4.39 7.64
C ASP A 99 -7.61 4.62 6.54
N VAL A 100 -6.56 3.78 6.53
CA VAL A 100 -5.51 3.79 5.52
C VAL A 100 -4.98 2.36 5.37
N LEU A 101 -4.60 2.00 4.14
CA LEU A 101 -3.98 0.70 3.85
C LEU A 101 -2.54 0.92 3.41
N ILE A 102 -1.68 0.00 3.81
CA ILE A 102 -0.30 -0.08 3.31
C ILE A 102 -0.14 -1.43 2.64
N VAL A 103 0.25 -1.43 1.36
CA VAL A 103 0.62 -2.64 0.64
C VAL A 103 2.14 -2.63 0.55
N ALA A 104 2.79 -3.60 1.16
CA ALA A 104 4.24 -3.56 1.32
C ALA A 104 4.92 -4.88 0.96
N ARG A 105 6.12 -4.76 0.41
CA ARG A 105 7.01 -5.87 0.13
C ARG A 105 8.45 -5.34 0.09
N GLY A 106 9.39 -6.18 0.50
CA GLY A 106 10.81 -5.90 0.36
C GLY A 106 11.25 -5.92 -1.11
N GLY A 107 12.47 -5.49 -1.39
CA GLY A 107 13.01 -5.41 -2.75
C GLY A 107 13.07 -6.75 -3.47
N GLY A 108 13.13 -6.68 -4.78
CA GLY A 108 13.23 -7.85 -5.63
C GLY A 108 13.42 -7.45 -7.09
N SER A 109 13.63 -8.43 -7.94
CA SER A 109 13.73 -8.23 -9.38
C SER A 109 12.35 -7.95 -9.99
N LEU A 110 12.33 -7.57 -11.27
CA LEU A 110 11.08 -7.41 -12.03
C LEU A 110 10.20 -8.66 -11.92
N GLU A 111 10.82 -9.84 -12.00
CA GLU A 111 10.10 -11.11 -11.91
C GLU A 111 9.51 -11.33 -10.51
N ASP A 112 10.27 -11.01 -9.47
CA ASP A 112 9.79 -11.14 -8.08
C ASP A 112 8.63 -10.21 -7.78
N LEU A 113 8.64 -9.01 -8.36
CA LEU A 113 7.61 -7.99 -8.13
C LEU A 113 6.46 -8.08 -9.12
N TRP A 114 6.50 -9.03 -10.05
CA TRP A 114 5.54 -9.08 -11.17
C TRP A 114 4.09 -9.13 -10.73
N GLY A 115 3.77 -9.80 -9.64
CA GLY A 115 2.40 -9.87 -9.13
C GLY A 115 1.75 -8.50 -8.93
N PHE A 116 2.56 -7.49 -8.62
CA PHE A 116 2.08 -6.11 -8.42
C PHE A 116 1.88 -5.36 -9.73
N ASN A 117 2.10 -6.01 -10.88
CA ASN A 117 1.78 -5.50 -12.20
C ASN A 117 0.54 -6.21 -12.80
N GLU A 118 -0.05 -7.14 -12.06
CA GLU A 118 -1.23 -7.86 -12.53
C GLU A 118 -2.48 -6.98 -12.42
N GLU A 119 -3.34 -7.10 -13.43
CA GLU A 119 -4.56 -6.29 -13.53
C GLU A 119 -5.44 -6.39 -12.27
N VAL A 120 -5.59 -7.59 -11.72
CA VAL A 120 -6.45 -7.82 -10.55
C VAL A 120 -6.03 -6.96 -9.35
N VAL A 121 -4.72 -6.81 -9.13
CA VAL A 121 -4.20 -6.01 -8.01
C VAL A 121 -4.33 -4.51 -8.31
N VAL A 122 -3.97 -4.11 -9.52
CA VAL A 122 -4.05 -2.71 -9.95
C VAL A 122 -5.49 -2.19 -9.80
N ARG A 123 -6.46 -2.98 -10.24
CA ARG A 123 -7.87 -2.58 -10.13
C ARG A 123 -8.34 -2.56 -8.68
N ALA A 124 -7.93 -3.52 -7.86
CA ALA A 124 -8.29 -3.54 -6.44
C ALA A 124 -7.78 -2.28 -5.73
N VAL A 125 -6.56 -1.88 -6.02
CA VAL A 125 -5.95 -0.67 -5.43
C VAL A 125 -6.65 0.59 -5.96
N ALA A 126 -6.84 0.69 -7.27
CA ALA A 126 -7.49 1.85 -7.88
C ALA A 126 -8.94 2.04 -7.42
N GLU A 127 -9.65 0.94 -7.19
CA GLU A 127 -11.06 0.94 -6.77
C GLU A 127 -11.25 0.99 -5.25
N SER A 128 -10.15 0.98 -4.48
CA SER A 128 -10.24 1.03 -3.02
C SER A 128 -10.82 2.36 -2.55
N ASP A 129 -11.84 2.29 -1.68
CA ASP A 129 -12.41 3.47 -1.02
C ASP A 129 -11.50 3.95 0.11
N ILE A 130 -10.69 3.03 0.65
CA ILE A 130 -9.70 3.34 1.69
C ILE A 130 -8.43 3.82 1.01
N PRO A 131 -7.85 4.97 1.42
CA PRO A 131 -6.57 5.42 0.85
C PRO A 131 -5.48 4.35 0.97
N VAL A 132 -4.71 4.16 -0.10
CA VAL A 132 -3.67 3.13 -0.17
C VAL A 132 -2.30 3.76 -0.34
N ILE A 133 -1.37 3.38 0.53
CA ILE A 133 0.04 3.70 0.38
C ILE A 133 0.72 2.43 -0.16
N SER A 134 1.38 2.55 -1.30
CA SER A 134 2.20 1.45 -1.83
C SER A 134 3.64 1.60 -1.35
N ALA A 135 4.21 0.51 -0.84
CA ALA A 135 5.61 0.42 -0.47
C ALA A 135 6.19 -0.86 -1.06
N VAL A 136 6.00 -1.06 -2.34
CA VAL A 136 6.38 -2.26 -3.09
C VAL A 136 7.62 -2.01 -3.93
N GLY A 137 7.62 -0.97 -4.75
CA GLY A 137 8.75 -0.64 -5.62
C GLY A 137 9.82 0.14 -4.89
N HIS A 138 11.08 -0.10 -5.24
CA HIS A 138 12.21 0.68 -4.78
C HIS A 138 12.31 1.97 -5.61
N GLU A 139 13.29 2.83 -5.28
CA GLU A 139 13.43 4.17 -5.89
C GLU A 139 13.34 4.19 -7.41
N THR A 140 13.89 3.18 -8.09
CA THR A 140 13.92 3.13 -9.55
C THR A 140 12.98 2.07 -10.15
N ASP A 141 12.49 1.13 -9.35
CA ASP A 141 11.72 -0.03 -9.81
C ASP A 141 10.25 0.08 -9.45
N TRP A 142 9.51 0.87 -10.22
CA TRP A 142 8.09 1.08 -9.99
C TRP A 142 7.25 -0.08 -10.53
N THR A 143 6.23 -0.46 -9.76
CA THR A 143 5.20 -1.37 -10.23
C THR A 143 3.94 -0.58 -10.61
N LEU A 144 3.01 -1.24 -11.32
CA LEU A 144 1.74 -0.60 -11.66
C LEU A 144 0.90 -0.29 -10.42
N VAL A 145 1.04 -1.08 -9.35
CA VAL A 145 0.40 -0.79 -8.07
C VAL A 145 0.90 0.54 -7.51
N ASP A 146 2.19 0.85 -7.65
CA ASP A 146 2.75 2.12 -7.21
C ASP A 146 2.09 3.30 -7.92
N LEU A 147 1.77 3.14 -9.20
CA LEU A 147 1.12 4.19 -9.99
C LEU A 147 -0.36 4.35 -9.65
N ALA A 148 -1.03 3.24 -9.31
CA ALA A 148 -2.46 3.25 -8.98
C ALA A 148 -2.74 3.65 -7.54
N ALA A 149 -1.78 3.50 -6.64
CA ALA A 149 -1.94 3.85 -5.23
C ALA A 149 -2.10 5.35 -5.03
N ASP A 150 -2.69 5.74 -3.91
CA ASP A 150 -2.88 7.15 -3.58
C ASP A 150 -1.55 7.83 -3.22
N ALA A 151 -0.63 7.07 -2.64
CA ALA A 151 0.73 7.52 -2.37
C ALA A 151 1.71 6.36 -2.55
N ARG A 152 2.94 6.68 -2.92
CA ARG A 152 4.01 5.70 -3.04
C ARG A 152 5.13 6.07 -2.07
N ALA A 153 5.42 5.17 -1.14
CA ALA A 153 6.54 5.32 -0.23
C ALA A 153 7.76 4.56 -0.79
N PRO A 154 8.97 5.11 -0.67
CA PRO A 154 10.17 4.44 -1.17
C PRO A 154 10.55 3.19 -0.38
N THR A 155 10.07 3.07 0.86
CA THR A 155 10.32 1.91 1.72
C THR A 155 9.13 1.63 2.61
N PRO A 156 8.98 0.38 3.14
CA PRO A 156 7.93 0.09 4.12
C PRO A 156 8.02 0.95 5.37
N THR A 157 9.23 1.27 5.85
CA THR A 157 9.42 2.15 6.99
C THR A 157 8.85 3.55 6.73
N LYS A 158 9.09 4.11 5.53
CA LYS A 158 8.52 5.39 5.13
C LYS A 158 7.00 5.34 5.02
N ALA A 159 6.44 4.23 4.57
CA ALA A 159 4.99 4.06 4.53
C ALA A 159 4.39 4.14 5.93
N ALA A 160 5.03 3.50 6.91
CA ALA A 160 4.61 3.58 8.31
C ALA A 160 4.69 5.01 8.82
N GLU A 161 5.77 5.74 8.49
CA GLU A 161 5.93 7.14 8.87
C GLU A 161 4.84 8.04 8.29
N TRP A 162 4.44 7.77 7.05
CA TRP A 162 3.41 8.57 6.39
C TRP A 162 2.02 8.27 6.92
N ALA A 163 1.78 7.01 7.34
CA ALA A 163 0.49 6.61 7.86
C ALA A 163 0.20 7.19 9.25
N VAL A 164 1.22 7.29 10.11
CA VAL A 164 1.01 7.72 11.51
C VAL A 164 2.05 8.77 11.90
N PRO A 165 1.62 9.96 12.38
CA PRO A 165 2.56 11.00 12.80
C PRO A 165 3.28 10.64 14.10
N LYS A 166 4.44 11.25 14.33
CA LYS A 166 5.12 11.17 15.61
C LYS A 166 4.44 12.12 16.59
N PHE A 167 4.50 11.81 17.89
CA PHE A 167 3.99 12.69 18.93
C PHE A 167 4.61 14.10 18.84
N ALA A 168 5.90 14.18 18.63
CA ALA A 168 6.60 15.46 18.52
C ALA A 168 6.10 16.31 17.37
N ASP A 169 5.88 15.70 16.20
CA ASP A 169 5.37 16.38 15.00
C ASP A 169 3.93 16.84 15.21
N LEU A 170 3.11 16.01 15.87
CA LEU A 170 1.72 16.33 16.16
C LEU A 170 1.64 17.53 17.15
N ALA A 171 2.45 17.52 18.20
CA ALA A 171 2.49 18.61 19.16
C ALA A 171 2.89 19.93 18.48
N LYS A 172 3.88 19.90 17.58
CA LYS A 172 4.29 21.07 16.81
C LYS A 172 3.16 21.62 15.95
N GLN A 173 2.41 20.76 15.26
CA GLN A 173 1.28 21.18 14.43
C GLN A 173 0.16 21.81 15.27
N ILE A 174 -0.12 21.27 16.43
CA ILE A 174 -1.10 21.82 17.35
C ILE A 174 -0.70 23.23 17.79
N ASP A 175 0.58 23.44 18.12
CA ASP A 175 1.12 24.74 18.51
C ASP A 175 1.00 25.76 17.37
N GLU A 176 1.23 25.34 16.11
CA GLU A 176 1.07 26.19 14.94
C GLU A 176 -0.38 26.60 14.68
N LEU A 177 -1.33 25.76 15.07
CA LEU A 177 -2.76 26.02 14.91
C LEU A 177 -3.35 26.87 16.03
N GLY A 178 -2.67 26.84 17.18
CA GLY A 178 -3.07 27.60 18.35
C GLY A 178 -2.46 28.98 18.39
#